data_b09d34bfaced3459461738ee1e112db7
#
_entry.id   b09d34bfaced3459461738ee1e112db7
#
_cell.length_a   1.000
_cell.length_b   1.000
_cell.length_c   1.000
_cell.angle_alpha   90.00
_cell.angle_beta   90.00
_cell.angle_gamma   90.00
#
_symmetry.space_group_name_H-M   'P 1'
#
loop_
_entity.id
_entity.type
_entity.pdbx_description
1 polymer ?
#
loop_
_entity_poly.entity_id
_entity_poly.type
_entity_poly.pdbx_seq_one_letter_code
_entity_poly.pdbx_strand_id
1 'polypeptide(L)'
;MKKKILQTVLFLGIMFLTFYTLLHGQNLSEIYQAVKNMSVPYLIAAAGLALFFVCAEGSMIWYLLTSMRKKTDSQTTVLCVVGKEKVCSLWRCIQYSFIGFFYSGITPSATGGQPVQLYYMNKDGNKGSDSTIVLMTVAVIYKIVLVVLGVGMLLFCGGALKTELQSFFPLYLLGLALNTVAVAVVLAAMLFPQWMIVVWAWVEKQFIRLDIWKANPQRMDKVQTFTGNYRNAVDWLKQHPGKLIVVIAVTFLQRCSVFLLTYMVYLGLGQAGTSIQEVVLLQASVYIAVDMLPLPGAQGITELMYRSVFAPVFSKGSLIPSMLISRGLNFYFLLLAGAGVTAVSYTHLTLPTT
;
A
#
# COMPACT_ATOMS: atom_id res chain seq x y z
N MET A 1 9.96 -6.16 22.67
CA MET A 1 8.56 -6.20 23.08
C MET A 1 7.99 -4.80 23.37
N LYS A 2 8.57 -4.00 24.27
CA LYS A 2 8.04 -2.67 24.69
C LYS A 2 7.74 -1.69 23.53
N LYS A 3 8.61 -1.57 22.52
CA LYS A 3 8.38 -0.68 21.36
C LYS A 3 7.18 -1.11 20.49
N LYS A 4 6.96 -2.42 20.30
CA LYS A 4 5.81 -2.93 19.53
C LYS A 4 4.49 -2.67 20.27
N ILE A 5 4.48 -2.90 21.59
CA ILE A 5 3.30 -2.60 22.43
C ILE A 5 2.98 -1.11 22.39
N LEU A 6 4.00 -0.24 22.51
CA LEU A 6 3.82 1.21 22.44
C LEU A 6 3.22 1.66 21.07
N GLN A 7 3.70 1.10 19.96
CA GLN A 7 3.15 1.39 18.63
C GLN A 7 1.69 0.94 18.49
N THR A 8 1.35 -0.25 19.00
CA THR A 8 -0.03 -0.76 18.99
C THR A 8 -0.93 0.10 19.87
N VAL A 9 -0.48 0.48 21.05
CA VAL A 9 -1.24 1.36 21.96
C VAL A 9 -1.45 2.74 21.33
N LEU A 10 -0.41 3.30 20.70
CA LEU A 10 -0.50 4.58 20.00
C LEU A 10 -1.51 4.50 18.84
N PHE A 11 -1.45 3.43 18.03
CA PHE A 11 -2.39 3.20 16.95
C PHE A 11 -3.84 3.10 17.44
N LEU A 12 -4.08 2.27 18.47
CA LEU A 12 -5.41 2.11 19.07
C LEU A 12 -5.89 3.43 19.71
N GLY A 13 -4.99 4.19 20.33
CA GLY A 13 -5.31 5.50 20.90
C GLY A 13 -5.71 6.52 19.85
N ILE A 14 -4.98 6.61 18.75
CA ILE A 14 -5.32 7.49 17.62
C ILE A 14 -6.65 7.04 16.99
N MET A 15 -6.84 5.74 16.78
CA MET A 15 -8.08 5.18 16.27
C MET A 15 -9.27 5.53 17.17
N PHE A 16 -9.14 5.30 18.48
CA PHE A 16 -10.18 5.63 19.45
C PHE A 16 -10.50 7.14 19.45
N LEU A 17 -9.47 7.99 19.49
CA LEU A 17 -9.64 9.45 19.47
C LEU A 17 -10.33 9.90 18.19
N THR A 18 -9.97 9.33 17.03
CA THR A 18 -10.60 9.63 15.75
C THR A 18 -12.08 9.26 15.77
N PHE A 19 -12.44 8.04 16.18
CA PHE A 19 -13.84 7.63 16.28
C PHE A 19 -14.62 8.47 17.31
N TYR A 20 -14.01 8.75 18.45
CA TYR A 20 -14.64 9.61 19.46
C TYR A 20 -14.97 11.00 18.92
N THR A 21 -13.99 11.67 18.28
CA THR A 21 -14.19 13.02 17.71
C THR A 21 -15.20 13.04 16.56
N LEU A 22 -15.26 11.98 15.76
CA LEU A 22 -16.18 11.87 14.62
C LEU A 22 -17.62 11.59 15.06
N LEU A 23 -17.79 10.75 16.07
CA LEU A 23 -19.11 10.33 16.55
C LEU A 23 -19.65 11.26 17.65
N HIS A 24 -18.79 12.03 18.31
CA HIS A 24 -19.20 12.96 19.34
C HIS A 24 -20.12 14.02 18.79
N GLY A 25 -21.30 14.15 19.37
CA GLY A 25 -22.33 15.08 18.91
C GLY A 25 -23.12 14.65 17.67
N GLN A 26 -22.89 13.42 17.16
CA GLN A 26 -23.66 12.84 16.05
C GLN A 26 -24.80 11.99 16.58
N ASN A 27 -25.90 11.95 15.82
CA ASN A 27 -27.03 11.08 16.13
C ASN A 27 -26.73 9.63 15.69
N LEU A 28 -26.28 8.80 16.62
CA LEU A 28 -25.91 7.41 16.33
C LEU A 28 -27.09 6.59 15.77
N SER A 29 -28.33 6.94 16.12
CA SER A 29 -29.52 6.28 15.58
C SER A 29 -29.69 6.57 14.08
N GLU A 30 -29.46 7.82 13.64
CA GLU A 30 -29.51 8.18 12.21
C GLU A 30 -28.40 7.47 11.42
N ILE A 31 -27.17 7.40 11.98
CA ILE A 31 -26.06 6.66 11.37
C ILE A 31 -26.43 5.19 11.21
N TYR A 32 -26.95 4.55 12.28
CA TYR A 32 -27.37 3.16 12.23
C TYR A 32 -28.46 2.92 11.18
N GLN A 33 -29.47 3.78 11.12
CA GLN A 33 -30.55 3.67 10.13
C GLN A 33 -30.04 3.84 8.69
N ALA A 34 -29.13 4.79 8.44
CA ALA A 34 -28.53 4.98 7.13
C ALA A 34 -27.74 3.74 6.69
N VAL A 35 -26.96 3.14 7.58
CA VAL A 35 -26.22 1.90 7.29
C VAL A 35 -27.16 0.72 7.06
N LYS A 36 -28.21 0.58 7.89
CA LYS A 36 -29.20 -0.50 7.78
C LYS A 36 -30.00 -0.42 6.48
N ASN A 37 -30.33 0.79 6.03
CA ASN A 37 -31.09 1.03 4.82
C ASN A 37 -30.25 1.05 3.55
N MET A 38 -28.91 0.89 3.67
CA MET A 38 -28.02 0.84 2.52
C MET A 38 -28.36 -0.37 1.64
N SER A 39 -28.40 -0.14 0.33
CA SER A 39 -28.63 -1.18 -0.66
C SER A 39 -27.52 -2.24 -0.65
N VAL A 40 -27.85 -3.48 -0.32
CA VAL A 40 -26.92 -4.60 -0.17
C VAL A 40 -26.08 -4.90 -1.42
N PRO A 41 -26.61 -4.86 -2.67
CA PRO A 41 -25.79 -5.06 -3.87
C PRO A 41 -24.62 -4.08 -3.99
N TYR A 42 -24.81 -2.80 -3.66
CA TYR A 42 -23.76 -1.81 -3.70
C TYR A 42 -22.73 -2.00 -2.56
N LEU A 43 -23.17 -2.46 -1.39
CA LEU A 43 -22.26 -2.83 -0.30
C LEU A 43 -21.35 -3.99 -0.69
N ILE A 44 -21.91 -5.04 -1.33
CA ILE A 44 -21.15 -6.19 -1.83
C ILE A 44 -20.18 -5.75 -2.92
N ALA A 45 -20.61 -4.89 -3.86
CA ALA A 45 -19.74 -4.35 -4.90
C ALA A 45 -18.58 -3.54 -4.29
N ALA A 46 -18.85 -2.68 -3.31
CA ALA A 46 -17.83 -1.91 -2.61
C ALA A 46 -16.83 -2.81 -1.86
N ALA A 47 -17.31 -3.85 -1.16
CA ALA A 47 -16.45 -4.84 -0.51
C ALA A 47 -15.59 -5.63 -1.53
N GLY A 48 -16.17 -6.00 -2.68
CA GLY A 48 -15.45 -6.63 -3.79
C GLY A 48 -14.32 -5.75 -4.33
N LEU A 49 -14.56 -4.44 -4.50
CA LEU A 49 -13.56 -3.47 -4.92
C LEU A 49 -12.43 -3.33 -3.88
N ALA A 50 -12.75 -3.35 -2.59
CA ALA A 50 -11.76 -3.34 -1.52
C ALA A 50 -10.88 -4.59 -1.53
N LEU A 51 -11.47 -5.78 -1.68
CA LEU A 51 -10.72 -7.03 -1.80
C LEU A 51 -9.86 -7.06 -3.07
N PHE A 52 -10.41 -6.61 -4.20
CA PHE A 52 -9.67 -6.51 -5.45
C PHE A 52 -8.40 -5.66 -5.29
N PHE A 53 -8.46 -4.58 -4.54
CA PHE A 53 -7.32 -3.71 -4.26
C PHE A 53 -6.12 -4.48 -3.67
N VAL A 54 -6.33 -5.32 -2.66
CA VAL A 54 -5.25 -6.11 -2.04
C VAL A 54 -4.86 -7.31 -2.91
N CYS A 55 -5.83 -7.98 -3.53
CA CYS A 55 -5.57 -9.12 -4.39
C CYS A 55 -4.79 -8.74 -5.66
N ALA A 56 -5.02 -7.54 -6.21
CA ALA A 56 -4.28 -7.03 -7.36
C ALA A 56 -2.79 -6.88 -7.05
N GLU A 57 -2.42 -6.37 -5.85
CA GLU A 57 -1.02 -6.30 -5.42
C GLU A 57 -0.38 -7.69 -5.36
N GLY A 58 -1.06 -8.67 -4.73
CA GLY A 58 -0.58 -10.05 -4.68
C GLY A 58 -0.40 -10.67 -6.07
N SER A 59 -1.29 -10.36 -6.99
CA SER A 59 -1.21 -10.81 -8.39
C SER A 59 0.00 -10.21 -9.12
N MET A 60 0.31 -8.93 -8.89
CA MET A 60 1.50 -8.28 -9.44
C MET A 60 2.80 -8.89 -8.88
N ILE A 61 2.86 -9.14 -7.58
CA ILE A 61 3.99 -9.81 -6.93
C ILE A 61 4.19 -11.20 -7.55
N TRP A 62 3.14 -11.99 -7.65
CA TRP A 62 3.18 -13.33 -8.26
C TRP A 62 3.65 -13.28 -9.71
N TYR A 63 3.10 -12.36 -10.51
CA TYR A 63 3.43 -12.22 -11.92
C TYR A 63 4.91 -11.89 -12.13
N LEU A 64 5.46 -10.95 -11.39
CA LEU A 64 6.87 -10.57 -11.49
C LEU A 64 7.79 -11.69 -11.00
N LEU A 65 7.54 -12.29 -9.82
CA LEU A 65 8.35 -13.38 -9.28
C LEU A 65 8.40 -14.58 -10.23
N THR A 66 7.23 -15.01 -10.74
CA THR A 66 7.15 -16.13 -11.67
C THR A 66 7.87 -15.83 -13.00
N SER A 67 7.77 -14.59 -13.47
CA SER A 67 8.45 -14.18 -14.70
C SER A 67 9.97 -14.14 -14.57
N MET A 68 10.50 -13.75 -13.41
CA MET A 68 11.94 -13.72 -13.13
C MET A 68 12.51 -15.14 -12.99
N ARG A 69 11.78 -16.07 -12.35
CA ARG A 69 12.22 -17.47 -12.15
C ARG A 69 12.31 -18.26 -13.44
N LYS A 70 11.37 -18.10 -14.38
CA LYS A 70 11.41 -18.79 -15.69
C LYS A 70 12.72 -18.58 -16.45
N LYS A 71 13.44 -17.47 -16.21
CA LYS A 71 14.76 -17.23 -16.80
C LYS A 71 15.86 -18.08 -16.15
N THR A 72 15.81 -18.28 -14.86
CA THR A 72 16.83 -19.08 -14.13
C THR A 72 16.80 -20.52 -14.60
N ASP A 73 15.61 -21.11 -14.79
CA ASP A 73 15.47 -22.50 -15.29
C ASP A 73 15.91 -22.64 -16.75
N SER A 74 15.72 -21.63 -17.60
CA SER A 74 16.13 -21.67 -19.02
C SER A 74 17.67 -21.57 -19.20
N GLN A 75 18.40 -21.00 -18.25
CA GLN A 75 19.86 -20.87 -18.30
C GLN A 75 20.60 -22.01 -17.60
N THR A 76 19.89 -22.83 -16.81
CA THR A 76 20.47 -23.92 -16.01
C THR A 76 20.17 -25.28 -16.63
N THR A 77 20.19 -25.41 -17.97
CA THR A 77 19.98 -26.69 -18.67
C THR A 77 21.19 -27.65 -18.57
N VAL A 78 22.17 -27.34 -17.74
CA VAL A 78 23.28 -28.28 -17.45
C VAL A 78 23.47 -28.33 -15.94
N LEU A 79 22.87 -29.31 -15.35
CA LEU A 79 23.05 -29.98 -14.07
C LEU A 79 21.72 -30.07 -13.31
N CYS A 80 20.98 -31.12 -13.70
CA CYS A 80 19.97 -31.69 -12.80
C CYS A 80 20.69 -32.16 -11.54
N VAL A 81 20.25 -31.71 -10.38
CA VAL A 81 19.95 -32.54 -9.20
C VAL A 81 19.43 -31.66 -8.07
N VAL A 82 18.21 -32.04 -7.61
CA VAL A 82 17.68 -31.89 -6.24
C VAL A 82 17.30 -30.50 -5.77
N GLY A 83 16.03 -30.30 -5.72
CA GLY A 83 15.32 -29.26 -4.96
C GLY A 83 14.16 -28.72 -5.78
N LYS A 84 12.96 -29.33 -5.64
CA LYS A 84 11.72 -28.69 -6.07
C LYS A 84 11.59 -27.34 -5.35
N GLU A 85 12.17 -26.29 -5.94
CA GLU A 85 11.87 -24.94 -5.50
C GLU A 85 10.36 -24.75 -5.67
N LYS A 86 9.63 -24.75 -4.58
CA LYS A 86 8.16 -24.53 -4.58
C LYS A 86 7.91 -23.20 -5.26
N VAL A 87 7.32 -23.23 -6.46
CA VAL A 87 6.83 -22.04 -7.14
C VAL A 87 5.89 -21.33 -6.18
N CYS A 88 6.15 -20.05 -5.90
CA CYS A 88 5.29 -19.27 -5.03
C CYS A 88 3.89 -19.24 -5.63
N SER A 89 2.88 -19.80 -4.96
CA SER A 89 1.52 -19.81 -5.46
C SER A 89 0.92 -18.41 -5.45
N LEU A 90 -0.01 -18.13 -6.36
CA LEU A 90 -0.76 -16.87 -6.39
C LEU A 90 -1.39 -16.58 -5.01
N TRP A 91 -1.99 -17.60 -4.37
CA TRP A 91 -2.58 -17.47 -3.05
C TRP A 91 -1.57 -17.02 -1.99
N ARG A 92 -0.34 -17.54 -2.04
CA ARG A 92 0.72 -17.13 -1.10
C ARG A 92 1.16 -15.69 -1.33
N CYS A 93 1.21 -15.24 -2.58
CA CYS A 93 1.49 -13.84 -2.90
C CYS A 93 0.36 -12.89 -2.46
N ILE A 94 -0.90 -13.32 -2.56
CA ILE A 94 -2.04 -12.58 -2.00
C ILE A 94 -1.92 -12.48 -0.46
N GLN A 95 -1.49 -13.55 0.22
CA GLN A 95 -1.23 -13.49 1.66
C GLN A 95 -0.14 -12.46 2.01
N TYR A 96 0.95 -12.37 1.21
CA TYR A 96 1.96 -11.33 1.42
C TYR A 96 1.36 -9.92 1.32
N SER A 97 0.44 -9.68 0.39
CA SER A 97 -0.22 -8.38 0.26
C SER A 97 -1.12 -8.04 1.45
N PHE A 98 -1.89 -9.01 1.96
CA PHE A 98 -2.67 -8.80 3.19
C PHE A 98 -1.79 -8.52 4.41
N ILE A 99 -0.68 -9.25 4.57
CA ILE A 99 0.30 -9.02 5.62
C ILE A 99 0.93 -7.62 5.45
N GLY A 100 1.32 -7.27 4.24
CA GLY A 100 1.87 -5.95 3.91
C GLY A 100 0.89 -4.83 4.22
N PHE A 101 -0.38 -4.97 3.84
CA PHE A 101 -1.43 -4.01 4.13
C PHE A 101 -1.62 -3.81 5.63
N PHE A 102 -1.69 -4.90 6.41
CA PHE A 102 -1.81 -4.84 7.86
C PHE A 102 -0.68 -4.05 8.49
N TYR A 103 0.59 -4.41 8.19
CA TYR A 103 1.74 -3.70 8.77
C TYR A 103 1.89 -2.27 8.24
N SER A 104 1.49 -1.99 7.02
CA SER A 104 1.41 -0.62 6.49
C SER A 104 0.38 0.21 7.26
N GLY A 105 -0.78 -0.36 7.55
CA GLY A 105 -1.87 0.33 8.24
C GLY A 105 -1.56 0.72 9.68
N ILE A 106 -0.73 -0.07 10.38
CA ILE A 106 -0.37 0.19 11.79
C ILE A 106 0.97 0.93 11.96
N THR A 107 1.67 1.24 10.87
CA THR A 107 2.97 1.95 10.93
C THR A 107 2.88 3.34 10.30
N PRO A 108 3.62 4.33 10.83
CA PRO A 108 3.65 5.67 10.25
C PRO A 108 4.12 5.64 8.79
N SER A 109 3.49 6.42 7.93
CA SER A 109 3.79 6.51 6.48
C SER A 109 3.83 5.16 5.77
N ALA A 110 3.08 4.16 6.25
CA ALA A 110 3.02 2.80 5.69
C ALA A 110 4.39 2.09 5.56
N THR A 111 5.38 2.46 6.36
CA THR A 111 6.78 1.99 6.24
C THR A 111 7.00 0.53 6.62
N GLY A 112 6.08 -0.07 7.39
CA GLY A 112 6.23 -1.44 7.90
C GLY A 112 5.86 -2.56 6.92
N GLY A 113 5.04 -2.27 5.91
CA GLY A 113 4.50 -3.29 5.02
C GLY A 113 5.56 -4.03 4.21
N GLN A 114 6.34 -3.32 3.43
CA GLN A 114 7.34 -3.91 2.53
C GLN A 114 8.44 -4.70 3.24
N PRO A 115 9.05 -4.22 4.35
CA PRO A 115 10.03 -5.01 5.10
C PRO A 115 9.45 -6.33 5.63
N VAL A 116 8.19 -6.33 6.04
CA VAL A 116 7.54 -7.55 6.54
C VAL A 116 7.18 -8.49 5.39
N GLN A 117 6.67 -7.98 4.26
CA GLN A 117 6.48 -8.78 3.04
C GLN A 117 7.79 -9.47 2.63
N LEU A 118 8.89 -8.71 2.57
CA LEU A 118 10.21 -9.25 2.24
C LEU A 118 10.64 -10.35 3.22
N TYR A 119 10.40 -10.17 4.51
CA TYR A 119 10.70 -11.18 5.53
C TYR A 119 9.96 -12.50 5.27
N TYR A 120 8.63 -12.44 5.02
CA TYR A 120 7.85 -13.65 4.73
C TYR A 120 8.24 -14.29 3.39
N MET A 121 8.48 -13.49 2.35
CA MET A 121 8.95 -13.98 1.06
C MET A 121 10.30 -14.73 1.17
N ASN A 122 11.26 -14.17 1.92
CA ASN A 122 12.55 -14.81 2.15
C ASN A 122 12.42 -16.10 2.97
N LYS A 123 11.53 -16.11 3.96
CA LYS A 123 11.29 -17.31 4.78
C LYS A 123 10.66 -18.45 3.99
N ASP A 124 9.89 -18.13 2.97
CA ASP A 124 9.31 -19.11 2.03
C ASP A 124 10.29 -19.52 0.90
N GLY A 125 11.59 -19.14 1.02
CA GLY A 125 12.66 -19.56 0.11
C GLY A 125 12.82 -18.72 -1.15
N ASN A 126 12.17 -17.55 -1.24
CA ASN A 126 12.43 -16.60 -2.33
C ASN A 126 13.78 -15.91 -2.12
N LYS A 127 14.56 -15.69 -3.20
CA LYS A 127 15.81 -14.92 -3.13
C LYS A 127 15.53 -13.48 -2.69
N GLY A 128 16.26 -13.00 -1.67
CA GLY A 128 16.05 -11.68 -1.10
C GLY A 128 16.21 -10.53 -2.10
N SER A 129 17.16 -10.65 -3.05
CA SER A 129 17.37 -9.68 -4.13
C SER A 129 16.14 -9.58 -5.05
N ASP A 130 15.61 -10.73 -5.49
CA ASP A 130 14.48 -10.80 -6.41
C ASP A 130 13.20 -10.30 -5.72
N SER A 131 12.99 -10.70 -4.47
CA SER A 131 11.88 -10.23 -3.65
C SER A 131 11.92 -8.72 -3.43
N THR A 132 13.12 -8.17 -3.16
CA THR A 132 13.30 -6.72 -2.96
C THR A 132 12.97 -5.94 -4.22
N ILE A 133 13.51 -6.35 -5.40
CA ILE A 133 13.23 -5.65 -6.65
C ILE A 133 11.76 -5.72 -7.05
N VAL A 134 11.09 -6.86 -6.83
CA VAL A 134 9.67 -7.02 -7.10
C VAL A 134 8.84 -6.07 -6.23
N LEU A 135 9.08 -6.04 -4.92
CA LEU A 135 8.37 -5.15 -4.00
C LEU A 135 8.63 -3.67 -4.31
N MET A 136 9.88 -3.31 -4.58
CA MET A 136 10.24 -1.92 -4.97
C MET A 136 9.59 -1.54 -6.31
N THR A 137 9.53 -2.46 -7.28
CA THR A 137 8.88 -2.22 -8.56
C THR A 137 7.39 -1.97 -8.40
N VAL A 138 6.69 -2.81 -7.64
CA VAL A 138 5.26 -2.62 -7.35
C VAL A 138 5.04 -1.29 -6.63
N ALA A 139 5.86 -0.96 -5.63
CA ALA A 139 5.74 0.27 -4.87
C ALA A 139 6.01 1.52 -5.72
N VAL A 140 7.05 1.52 -6.56
CA VAL A 140 7.38 2.68 -7.38
C VAL A 140 6.35 2.90 -8.47
N ILE A 141 5.86 1.83 -9.11
CA ILE A 141 4.79 1.93 -10.12
C ILE A 141 3.51 2.47 -9.48
N TYR A 142 3.16 1.99 -8.28
CA TYR A 142 2.06 2.53 -7.50
C TYR A 142 2.16 4.05 -7.31
N LYS A 143 3.33 4.52 -6.88
CA LYS A 143 3.57 5.96 -6.66
C LYS A 143 3.59 6.75 -7.98
N ILE A 144 4.17 6.19 -9.05
CA ILE A 144 4.16 6.82 -10.38
C ILE A 144 2.72 7.00 -10.87
N VAL A 145 1.89 5.96 -10.79
CA VAL A 145 0.48 6.05 -11.20
C VAL A 145 -0.26 7.12 -10.39
N LEU A 146 0.00 7.19 -9.08
CA LEU A 146 -0.61 8.21 -8.23
C LEU A 146 -0.17 9.64 -8.61
N VAL A 147 1.12 9.83 -8.87
CA VAL A 147 1.66 11.12 -9.33
C VAL A 147 1.11 11.51 -10.69
N VAL A 148 1.06 10.58 -11.64
CA VAL A 148 0.50 10.83 -12.98
C VAL A 148 -0.98 11.21 -12.90
N LEU A 149 -1.76 10.50 -12.08
CA LEU A 149 -3.17 10.85 -11.83
C LEU A 149 -3.28 12.24 -11.18
N GLY A 150 -2.48 12.52 -10.14
CA GLY A 150 -2.51 13.80 -9.45
C GLY A 150 -2.10 14.98 -10.33
N VAL A 151 -1.03 14.83 -11.12
CA VAL A 151 -0.63 15.86 -12.09
C VAL A 151 -1.70 16.03 -13.17
N GLY A 152 -2.24 14.92 -13.70
CA GLY A 152 -3.32 14.97 -14.69
C GLY A 152 -4.55 15.70 -14.15
N MET A 153 -4.99 15.40 -12.93
CA MET A 153 -6.11 16.11 -12.29
C MET A 153 -5.80 17.61 -12.12
N LEU A 154 -4.56 17.97 -11.74
CA LEU A 154 -4.17 19.38 -11.59
C LEU A 154 -4.18 20.12 -12.95
N LEU A 155 -3.72 19.47 -14.03
CA LEU A 155 -3.66 20.08 -15.36
C LEU A 155 -5.04 20.23 -16.01
N PHE A 156 -5.88 19.20 -15.91
CA PHE A 156 -7.17 19.15 -16.61
C PHE A 156 -8.35 19.69 -15.77
N CYS A 157 -8.26 19.57 -14.44
CA CYS A 157 -9.33 19.91 -13.52
C CYS A 157 -8.90 20.89 -12.41
N GLY A 158 -7.75 21.58 -12.55
CA GLY A 158 -7.14 22.37 -11.48
C GLY A 158 -8.04 23.47 -10.92
N GLY A 159 -8.86 24.10 -11.76
CA GLY A 159 -9.84 25.09 -11.33
C GLY A 159 -10.93 24.48 -10.44
N ALA A 160 -11.54 23.39 -10.88
CA ALA A 160 -12.56 22.65 -10.12
C ALA A 160 -11.95 22.10 -8.82
N LEU A 161 -10.75 21.51 -8.87
CA LEU A 161 -10.05 21.01 -7.69
C LEU A 161 -9.83 22.09 -6.63
N LYS A 162 -9.42 23.28 -7.03
CA LYS A 162 -9.21 24.40 -6.10
C LYS A 162 -10.51 24.83 -5.43
N THR A 163 -11.60 24.84 -6.18
CA THR A 163 -12.93 25.19 -5.68
C THR A 163 -13.45 24.13 -4.72
N GLU A 164 -13.36 22.84 -5.09
CA GLU A 164 -13.89 21.73 -4.30
C GLU A 164 -13.05 21.44 -3.04
N LEU A 165 -11.72 21.51 -3.15
CA LEU A 165 -10.82 21.21 -2.02
C LEU A 165 -10.69 22.42 -1.06
N GLN A 166 -10.98 23.63 -1.49
CA GLN A 166 -10.93 24.84 -0.68
C GLN A 166 -9.66 24.92 0.19
N SER A 167 -9.80 24.88 1.52
CA SER A 167 -8.70 24.94 2.49
C SER A 167 -7.74 23.74 2.41
N PHE A 168 -8.15 22.61 1.80
CA PHE A 168 -7.32 21.40 1.66
C PHE A 168 -6.51 21.36 0.36
N PHE A 169 -6.68 22.33 -0.54
CA PHE A 169 -5.89 22.39 -1.77
C PHE A 169 -4.37 22.44 -1.53
N PRO A 170 -3.84 23.22 -0.56
CA PRO A 170 -2.41 23.17 -0.22
C PRO A 170 -1.96 21.79 0.27
N LEU A 171 -2.80 21.08 1.02
CA LEU A 171 -2.49 19.71 1.48
C LEU A 171 -2.40 18.73 0.31
N TYR A 172 -3.28 18.87 -0.70
CA TYR A 172 -3.21 18.11 -1.94
C TYR A 172 -1.88 18.35 -2.69
N LEU A 173 -1.45 19.60 -2.83
CA LEU A 173 -0.17 19.94 -3.46
C LEU A 173 1.01 19.39 -2.68
N LEU A 174 0.97 19.47 -1.34
CA LEU A 174 1.99 18.87 -0.47
C LEU A 174 2.04 17.34 -0.65
N GLY A 175 0.89 16.67 -0.63
CA GLY A 175 0.81 15.22 -0.85
C GLY A 175 1.36 14.81 -2.22
N LEU A 176 1.02 15.55 -3.28
CA LEU A 176 1.54 15.32 -4.62
C LEU A 176 3.07 15.52 -4.68
N ALA A 177 3.59 16.59 -4.07
CA ALA A 177 5.02 16.84 -4.00
C ALA A 177 5.76 15.74 -3.23
N LEU A 178 5.25 15.32 -2.07
CA LEU A 178 5.84 14.23 -1.28
C LEU A 178 5.84 12.90 -2.05
N ASN A 179 4.76 12.55 -2.75
CA ASN A 179 4.72 11.38 -3.61
C ASN A 179 5.72 11.47 -4.76
N THR A 180 5.91 12.65 -5.37
CA THR A 180 6.89 12.87 -6.44
C THR A 180 8.33 12.69 -5.92
N VAL A 181 8.64 13.23 -4.74
CA VAL A 181 9.94 13.03 -4.09
C VAL A 181 10.16 11.55 -3.77
N ALA A 182 9.15 10.86 -3.25
CA ALA A 182 9.24 9.43 -2.97
C ALA A 182 9.53 8.61 -4.24
N VAL A 183 8.87 8.92 -5.37
CA VAL A 183 9.16 8.31 -6.68
C VAL A 183 10.63 8.53 -7.06
N ALA A 184 11.12 9.76 -6.98
CA ALA A 184 12.51 10.10 -7.34
C ALA A 184 13.52 9.33 -6.48
N VAL A 185 13.28 9.25 -5.15
CA VAL A 185 14.16 8.52 -4.22
C VAL A 185 14.18 7.03 -4.51
N VAL A 186 13.01 6.40 -4.70
CA VAL A 186 12.93 4.94 -4.96
C VAL A 186 13.52 4.61 -6.33
N LEU A 187 13.25 5.43 -7.36
CA LEU A 187 13.87 5.26 -8.68
C LEU A 187 15.39 5.40 -8.62
N ALA A 188 15.90 6.40 -7.89
CA ALA A 188 17.34 6.55 -7.69
C ALA A 188 17.96 5.33 -7.02
N ALA A 189 17.31 4.78 -5.97
CA ALA A 189 17.75 3.55 -5.31
C ALA A 189 17.72 2.33 -6.25
N MET A 190 16.75 2.26 -7.16
CA MET A 190 16.65 1.18 -8.15
C MET A 190 17.68 1.30 -9.27
N LEU A 191 17.94 2.51 -9.77
CA LEU A 191 18.82 2.74 -10.92
C LEU A 191 20.30 2.77 -10.54
N PHE A 192 20.61 3.16 -9.31
CA PHE A 192 21.98 3.31 -8.80
C PHE A 192 22.26 2.40 -7.61
N PRO A 193 22.26 1.07 -7.78
CA PRO A 193 22.41 0.12 -6.68
C PRO A 193 23.77 0.23 -5.95
N GLN A 194 24.79 0.82 -6.58
CA GLN A 194 26.08 1.11 -5.94
C GLN A 194 25.94 2.03 -4.72
N TRP A 195 24.93 2.91 -4.69
CA TRP A 195 24.65 3.75 -3.53
C TRP A 195 24.30 2.93 -2.29
N MET A 196 23.75 1.73 -2.48
CA MET A 196 23.46 0.81 -1.36
C MET A 196 24.74 0.45 -0.61
N ILE A 197 25.85 0.23 -1.33
CA ILE A 197 27.16 -0.08 -0.73
C ILE A 197 27.69 1.14 0.03
N VAL A 198 27.61 2.34 -0.59
CA VAL A 198 28.07 3.59 0.04
C VAL A 198 27.27 3.92 1.30
N VAL A 199 25.93 3.84 1.20
CA VAL A 199 25.04 4.08 2.35
C VAL A 199 25.28 3.05 3.44
N TRP A 200 25.43 1.76 3.10
CA TRP A 200 25.73 0.72 4.08
C TRP A 200 27.07 0.97 4.77
N ALA A 201 28.13 1.27 4.02
CA ALA A 201 29.45 1.58 4.58
C ALA A 201 29.39 2.79 5.53
N TRP A 202 28.61 3.81 5.17
CA TRP A 202 28.41 4.98 6.04
C TRP A 202 27.64 4.60 7.33
N VAL A 203 26.55 3.85 7.19
CA VAL A 203 25.75 3.36 8.32
C VAL A 203 26.61 2.49 9.25
N GLU A 204 27.31 1.49 8.70
CA GLU A 204 28.18 0.61 9.49
C GLU A 204 29.25 1.40 10.23
N LYS A 205 29.89 2.39 9.57
CA LYS A 205 30.87 3.30 10.19
C LYS A 205 30.27 4.08 11.38
N GLN A 206 29.01 4.58 11.26
CA GLN A 206 28.35 5.28 12.36
C GLN A 206 28.03 4.34 13.53
N PHE A 207 27.53 3.13 13.24
CA PHE A 207 27.22 2.15 14.29
C PHE A 207 28.46 1.60 15.00
N ILE A 208 29.59 1.45 14.30
CA ILE A 208 30.88 1.12 14.90
C ILE A 208 31.37 2.29 15.77
N ARG A 209 31.22 3.54 15.30
CA ARG A 209 31.63 4.75 16.08
C ARG A 209 30.80 4.90 17.37
N LEU A 210 29.54 4.47 17.36
CA LEU A 210 28.66 4.47 18.53
C LEU A 210 28.82 3.24 19.43
N ASP A 211 29.81 2.39 19.15
CA ASP A 211 30.10 1.14 19.90
C ASP A 211 28.92 0.15 19.94
N ILE A 212 27.95 0.30 18.99
CA ILE A 212 26.78 -0.59 18.87
C ILE A 212 27.12 -1.87 18.10
N TRP A 213 28.06 -1.77 17.13
CA TRP A 213 28.47 -2.89 16.28
C TRP A 213 29.99 -3.05 16.30
N LYS A 214 30.44 -4.31 16.34
CA LYS A 214 31.84 -4.67 16.07
C LYS A 214 32.08 -4.74 14.55
N ALA A 215 33.23 -4.31 14.07
CA ALA A 215 33.62 -4.43 12.67
C ALA A 215 33.58 -5.91 12.22
N ASN A 216 32.93 -6.19 11.09
CA ASN A 216 32.86 -7.53 10.53
C ASN A 216 32.93 -7.49 9.00
N PRO A 217 34.06 -7.85 8.38
CA PRO A 217 34.26 -7.85 6.94
C PRO A 217 33.21 -8.65 6.16
N GLN A 218 32.73 -9.76 6.71
CA GLN A 218 31.72 -10.62 6.06
C GLN A 218 30.38 -9.91 5.80
N ARG A 219 30.08 -8.81 6.51
CA ARG A 219 28.87 -8.00 6.24
C ARG A 219 28.98 -7.28 4.91
N MET A 220 30.14 -6.70 4.63
CA MET A 220 30.38 -5.99 3.37
C MET A 220 30.30 -6.96 2.17
N ASP A 221 30.88 -8.16 2.27
CA ASP A 221 30.79 -9.18 1.23
C ASP A 221 29.34 -9.59 0.96
N LYS A 222 28.51 -9.73 2.01
CA LYS A 222 27.08 -10.01 1.85
C LYS A 222 26.34 -8.88 1.14
N VAL A 223 26.65 -7.63 1.48
CA VAL A 223 26.06 -6.45 0.82
C VAL A 223 26.48 -6.37 -0.64
N GLN A 224 27.75 -6.63 -0.95
CA GLN A 224 28.24 -6.63 -2.33
C GLN A 224 27.58 -7.74 -3.15
N THR A 225 27.47 -8.95 -2.61
CA THR A 225 26.79 -10.08 -3.27
C THR A 225 25.30 -9.77 -3.48
N PHE A 226 24.62 -9.20 -2.47
CA PHE A 226 23.23 -8.77 -2.59
C PHE A 226 23.07 -7.71 -3.67
N THR A 227 23.94 -6.68 -3.68
CA THR A 227 23.91 -5.59 -4.66
C THR A 227 24.15 -6.08 -6.10
N GLY A 228 25.06 -7.06 -6.27
CA GLY A 228 25.29 -7.70 -7.56
C GLY A 228 24.05 -8.44 -8.08
N ASN A 229 23.43 -9.27 -7.23
CA ASN A 229 22.18 -9.97 -7.58
C ASN A 229 21.03 -9.00 -7.84
N TYR A 230 20.93 -7.94 -7.05
CA TYR A 230 19.92 -6.88 -7.22
C TYR A 230 20.09 -6.18 -8.57
N ARG A 231 21.33 -5.84 -8.97
CA ARG A 231 21.62 -5.24 -10.29
C ARG A 231 21.16 -6.15 -11.43
N ASN A 232 21.45 -7.44 -11.36
CA ASN A 232 21.00 -8.40 -12.36
C ASN A 232 19.47 -8.46 -12.48
N ALA A 233 18.74 -8.34 -11.36
CA ALA A 233 17.29 -8.29 -11.33
C ALA A 233 16.74 -6.98 -11.95
N VAL A 234 17.38 -5.83 -11.68
CA VAL A 234 17.05 -4.54 -12.32
C VAL A 234 17.28 -4.59 -13.82
N ASP A 235 18.42 -5.13 -14.27
CA ASP A 235 18.75 -5.22 -15.69
C ASP A 235 17.78 -6.16 -16.42
N TRP A 236 17.35 -7.25 -15.78
CA TRP A 236 16.28 -8.09 -16.32
C TRP A 236 14.98 -7.31 -16.51
N LEU A 237 14.60 -6.51 -15.52
CA LEU A 237 13.37 -5.71 -15.56
C LEU A 237 13.40 -4.70 -16.72
N LYS A 238 14.54 -4.03 -16.94
CA LYS A 238 14.77 -3.11 -18.06
C LYS A 238 14.64 -3.79 -19.43
N GLN A 239 15.07 -5.05 -19.53
CA GLN A 239 14.97 -5.85 -20.77
C GLN A 239 13.55 -6.35 -21.06
N HIS A 240 12.63 -6.27 -20.09
CA HIS A 240 11.26 -6.77 -20.22
C HIS A 240 10.21 -5.69 -19.96
N PRO A 241 10.17 -4.60 -20.77
CA PRO A 241 9.26 -3.47 -20.53
C PRO A 241 7.79 -3.88 -20.63
N GLY A 242 7.45 -4.91 -21.43
CA GLY A 242 6.10 -5.45 -21.50
C GLY A 242 5.56 -5.96 -20.16
N LYS A 243 6.44 -6.45 -19.26
CA LYS A 243 6.05 -6.86 -17.92
C LYS A 243 5.67 -5.65 -17.06
N LEU A 244 6.39 -4.55 -17.20
CA LEU A 244 6.08 -3.29 -16.50
C LEU A 244 4.75 -2.71 -16.97
N ILE A 245 4.43 -2.76 -18.26
CA ILE A 245 3.15 -2.29 -18.80
C ILE A 245 1.99 -3.03 -18.15
N VAL A 246 2.09 -4.37 -18.00
CA VAL A 246 1.06 -5.16 -17.31
C VAL A 246 0.91 -4.70 -15.84
N VAL A 247 2.02 -4.51 -15.13
CA VAL A 247 1.98 -4.04 -13.74
C VAL A 247 1.38 -2.64 -13.65
N ILE A 248 1.73 -1.73 -14.57
CA ILE A 248 1.13 -0.37 -14.64
C ILE A 248 -0.38 -0.45 -14.85
N ALA A 249 -0.84 -1.27 -15.80
CA ALA A 249 -2.26 -1.44 -16.08
C ALA A 249 -3.03 -1.99 -14.86
N VAL A 250 -2.51 -3.04 -14.22
CA VAL A 250 -3.11 -3.61 -13.01
C VAL A 250 -3.10 -2.60 -11.86
N THR A 251 -2.03 -1.83 -11.69
CA THR A 251 -1.94 -0.76 -10.68
C THR A 251 -2.97 0.33 -10.94
N PHE A 252 -3.16 0.73 -12.19
CA PHE A 252 -4.17 1.73 -12.55
C PHE A 252 -5.58 1.24 -12.18
N LEU A 253 -5.93 0.00 -12.54
CA LEU A 253 -7.22 -0.62 -12.16
C LEU A 253 -7.37 -0.74 -10.65
N GLN A 254 -6.28 -1.09 -9.95
CA GLN A 254 -6.22 -1.14 -8.49
C GLN A 254 -6.52 0.23 -7.87
N ARG A 255 -6.01 1.35 -8.43
CA ARG A 255 -6.34 2.70 -7.93
C ARG A 255 -7.79 3.06 -8.22
N CYS A 256 -8.25 2.80 -9.44
CA CYS A 256 -9.66 3.04 -9.81
C CYS A 256 -10.62 2.29 -8.88
N SER A 257 -10.30 1.08 -8.43
CA SER A 257 -11.18 0.30 -7.55
C SER A 257 -11.43 1.00 -6.21
N VAL A 258 -10.39 1.58 -5.60
CA VAL A 258 -10.53 2.32 -4.32
C VAL A 258 -11.33 3.60 -4.50
N PHE A 259 -11.15 4.31 -5.63
CA PHE A 259 -11.88 5.54 -5.90
C PHE A 259 -13.36 5.25 -6.23
N LEU A 260 -13.62 4.21 -7.00
CA LEU A 260 -14.97 3.74 -7.32
C LEU A 260 -15.73 3.20 -6.11
N LEU A 261 -15.04 2.68 -5.11
CA LEU A 261 -15.66 2.19 -3.87
C LEU A 261 -16.55 3.27 -3.24
N THR A 262 -16.05 4.52 -3.14
CA THR A 262 -16.81 5.64 -2.59
C THR A 262 -18.05 5.95 -3.43
N TYR A 263 -17.97 5.79 -4.76
CA TYR A 263 -19.14 5.94 -5.63
C TYR A 263 -20.17 4.81 -5.44
N MET A 264 -19.74 3.58 -5.19
CA MET A 264 -20.66 2.50 -4.82
C MET A 264 -21.38 2.79 -3.49
N VAL A 265 -20.67 3.35 -2.53
CA VAL A 265 -21.27 3.80 -1.26
C VAL A 265 -22.26 4.93 -1.50
N TYR A 266 -21.93 5.89 -2.37
CA TYR A 266 -22.82 6.99 -2.79
C TYR A 266 -24.16 6.46 -3.33
N LEU A 267 -24.10 5.54 -4.29
CA LEU A 267 -25.30 4.91 -4.86
C LEU A 267 -26.05 4.04 -3.83
N GLY A 268 -25.31 3.31 -2.99
CA GLY A 268 -25.87 2.43 -1.98
C GLY A 268 -26.69 3.17 -0.91
N LEU A 269 -26.32 4.43 -0.63
CA LEU A 269 -27.05 5.31 0.28
C LEU A 269 -28.20 6.09 -0.42
N GLY A 270 -28.56 5.71 -1.65
CA GLY A 270 -29.65 6.33 -2.41
C GLY A 270 -29.38 7.77 -2.84
N GLN A 271 -28.12 8.20 -2.89
CA GLN A 271 -27.77 9.54 -3.35
C GLN A 271 -27.84 9.61 -4.88
N ALA A 272 -28.20 10.77 -5.43
CA ALA A 272 -28.32 11.02 -6.87
C ALA A 272 -27.92 12.47 -7.20
N GLY A 273 -27.59 12.73 -8.46
CA GLY A 273 -27.29 14.08 -8.96
C GLY A 273 -25.79 14.37 -9.13
N THR A 274 -24.89 13.65 -8.44
CA THR A 274 -23.44 13.81 -8.62
C THR A 274 -22.89 12.74 -9.57
N SER A 275 -22.02 13.16 -10.49
CA SER A 275 -21.45 12.27 -11.49
C SER A 275 -20.39 11.31 -10.87
N ILE A 276 -20.21 10.14 -11.50
CA ILE A 276 -19.12 9.22 -11.12
C ILE A 276 -17.74 9.91 -11.20
N GLN A 277 -17.54 10.76 -12.20
CA GLN A 277 -16.27 11.47 -12.41
C GLN A 277 -15.96 12.39 -11.25
N GLU A 278 -16.95 13.11 -10.75
CA GLU A 278 -16.81 14.04 -9.62
C GLU A 278 -16.48 13.30 -8.33
N VAL A 279 -17.22 12.24 -7.97
CA VAL A 279 -16.94 11.45 -6.76
C VAL A 279 -15.56 10.79 -6.83
N VAL A 280 -15.17 10.26 -8.00
CA VAL A 280 -13.86 9.65 -8.21
C VAL A 280 -12.74 10.69 -8.12
N LEU A 281 -12.92 11.88 -8.70
CA LEU A 281 -11.98 13.00 -8.63
C LEU A 281 -11.74 13.41 -7.17
N LEU A 282 -12.82 13.62 -6.42
CA LEU A 282 -12.75 14.00 -5.02
C LEU A 282 -12.07 12.93 -4.16
N GLN A 283 -12.43 11.67 -4.36
CA GLN A 283 -11.81 10.55 -3.62
C GLN A 283 -10.33 10.39 -3.96
N ALA A 284 -9.95 10.54 -5.23
CA ALA A 284 -8.56 10.50 -5.64
C ALA A 284 -7.76 11.65 -5.03
N SER A 285 -8.33 12.85 -4.97
CA SER A 285 -7.67 14.03 -4.37
C SER A 285 -7.45 13.86 -2.87
N VAL A 286 -8.43 13.33 -2.14
CA VAL A 286 -8.27 12.99 -0.71
C VAL A 286 -7.13 11.98 -0.56
N TYR A 287 -7.12 10.93 -1.38
CA TYR A 287 -6.12 9.88 -1.30
C TYR A 287 -4.69 10.42 -1.55
N ILE A 288 -4.50 11.19 -2.61
CA ILE A 288 -3.19 11.79 -2.97
C ILE A 288 -2.69 12.73 -1.85
N ALA A 289 -3.60 13.52 -1.27
CA ALA A 289 -3.26 14.47 -0.22
C ALA A 289 -2.70 13.81 1.04
N VAL A 290 -3.23 12.63 1.41
CA VAL A 290 -2.94 12.02 2.73
C VAL A 290 -2.00 10.83 2.68
N ASP A 291 -1.73 10.25 1.50
CA ASP A 291 -1.01 8.97 1.32
C ASP A 291 0.40 8.95 1.94
N MET A 292 1.11 10.08 1.96
CA MET A 292 2.48 10.20 2.49
C MET A 292 2.56 10.83 3.89
N LEU A 293 1.44 11.15 4.52
CA LEU A 293 1.46 11.76 5.83
C LEU A 293 1.95 10.78 6.91
N PRO A 294 2.72 11.26 7.90
CA PRO A 294 3.35 10.40 8.91
C PRO A 294 2.37 9.95 10.01
N LEU A 295 1.14 9.60 9.62
CA LEU A 295 0.09 9.10 10.50
C LEU A 295 -0.23 7.64 10.14
N PRO A 296 -0.38 6.73 11.11
CA PRO A 296 -0.78 5.35 10.84
C PRO A 296 -2.13 5.31 10.12
N GLY A 297 -2.16 4.73 8.91
CA GLY A 297 -3.37 4.71 8.07
C GLY A 297 -3.94 6.08 7.70
N ALA A 298 -3.16 7.17 7.85
CA ALA A 298 -3.57 8.57 7.67
C ALA A 298 -4.86 8.92 8.45
N GLN A 299 -5.04 8.30 9.63
CA GLN A 299 -6.23 8.46 10.46
C GLN A 299 -6.38 9.91 10.97
N GLY A 300 -7.61 10.34 11.13
CA GLY A 300 -7.98 11.70 11.55
C GLY A 300 -8.00 12.67 10.38
N ILE A 301 -6.90 12.83 9.66
CA ILE A 301 -6.82 13.79 8.54
C ILE A 301 -7.63 13.34 7.32
N THR A 302 -7.67 12.03 7.03
CA THR A 302 -8.49 11.48 5.95
C THR A 302 -9.97 11.74 6.20
N GLU A 303 -10.42 11.46 7.40
CA GLU A 303 -11.81 11.65 7.83
C GLU A 303 -12.19 13.14 7.84
N LEU A 304 -11.30 13.99 8.34
CA LEU A 304 -11.52 15.46 8.34
C LEU A 304 -11.62 15.99 6.91
N MET A 305 -10.71 15.60 6.04
CA MET A 305 -10.70 16.00 4.64
C MET A 305 -11.94 15.44 3.90
N TYR A 306 -12.30 14.18 4.14
CA TYR A 306 -13.50 13.57 3.57
C TYR A 306 -14.77 14.39 3.93
N ARG A 307 -14.96 14.71 5.21
CA ARG A 307 -16.11 15.52 5.66
C ARG A 307 -16.21 16.85 4.95
N SER A 308 -15.09 17.52 4.74
CA SER A 308 -15.09 18.83 4.07
C SER A 308 -15.37 18.70 2.57
N VAL A 309 -14.63 17.82 1.91
CA VAL A 309 -14.64 17.66 0.44
C VAL A 309 -15.95 17.06 -0.06
N PHE A 310 -16.53 16.12 0.70
CA PHE A 310 -17.78 15.45 0.32
C PHE A 310 -19.04 16.09 0.92
N ALA A 311 -18.92 17.17 1.68
CA ALA A 311 -20.07 17.88 2.22
C ALA A 311 -21.09 18.36 1.15
N PRO A 312 -20.68 18.85 -0.04
CA PRO A 312 -21.61 19.20 -1.10
C PRO A 312 -22.21 17.99 -1.84
N VAL A 313 -21.55 16.82 -1.80
CA VAL A 313 -21.92 15.60 -2.53
C VAL A 313 -22.97 14.78 -1.80
N PHE A 314 -22.84 14.65 -0.47
CA PHE A 314 -23.75 13.86 0.35
C PHE A 314 -24.72 14.75 1.11
N SER A 315 -25.95 14.28 1.26
CA SER A 315 -26.91 14.91 2.18
C SER A 315 -26.38 14.88 3.63
N LYS A 316 -26.81 15.84 4.46
CA LYS A 316 -26.33 15.98 5.86
C LYS A 316 -26.44 14.68 6.66
N GLY A 317 -27.51 13.90 6.49
CA GLY A 317 -27.72 12.61 7.18
C GLY A 317 -26.88 11.45 6.61
N SER A 318 -26.34 11.56 5.38
CA SER A 318 -25.60 10.50 4.70
C SER A 318 -24.08 10.71 4.70
N LEU A 319 -23.59 11.90 4.98
CA LEU A 319 -22.15 12.25 4.91
C LEU A 319 -21.30 11.42 5.90
N ILE A 320 -21.70 11.35 7.17
CA ILE A 320 -20.97 10.57 8.17
C ILE A 320 -21.10 9.05 7.93
N PRO A 321 -22.32 8.51 7.66
CA PRO A 321 -22.45 7.11 7.24
C PRO A 321 -21.59 6.75 6.03
N SER A 322 -21.56 7.58 4.98
CA SER A 322 -20.75 7.31 3.78
C SER A 322 -19.26 7.24 4.10
N MET A 323 -18.76 8.15 4.93
CA MET A 323 -17.37 8.15 5.39
C MET A 323 -17.06 6.88 6.20
N LEU A 324 -17.92 6.51 7.15
CA LEU A 324 -17.70 5.31 7.99
C LEU A 324 -17.73 4.03 7.16
N ILE A 325 -18.66 3.90 6.20
CA ILE A 325 -18.73 2.73 5.32
C ILE A 325 -17.52 2.69 4.39
N SER A 326 -17.17 3.80 3.73
CA SER A 326 -16.02 3.85 2.82
C SER A 326 -14.73 3.50 3.54
N ARG A 327 -14.47 4.08 4.71
CA ARG A 327 -13.30 3.77 5.54
C ARG A 327 -13.39 2.38 6.16
N GLY A 328 -14.59 1.97 6.55
CA GLY A 328 -14.88 0.63 7.05
C GLY A 328 -14.42 -0.45 6.08
N LEU A 329 -14.73 -0.29 4.81
CA LEU A 329 -14.40 -1.27 3.77
C LEU A 329 -12.96 -1.13 3.27
N ASN A 330 -12.52 0.08 2.92
CA ASN A 330 -11.21 0.26 2.28
C ASN A 330 -10.02 0.21 3.26
N PHE A 331 -10.26 0.36 4.55
CA PHE A 331 -9.19 0.36 5.56
C PHE A 331 -9.44 -0.65 6.69
N TYR A 332 -10.50 -0.50 7.49
CA TYR A 332 -10.66 -1.32 8.70
C TYR A 332 -10.96 -2.80 8.40
N PHE A 333 -11.82 -3.08 7.43
CA PHE A 333 -12.11 -4.45 6.99
C PHE A 333 -10.85 -5.16 6.47
N LEU A 334 -10.09 -4.48 5.60
CA LEU A 334 -8.84 -5.03 5.06
C LEU A 334 -7.76 -5.18 6.12
N LEU A 335 -7.71 -4.26 7.10
CA LEU A 335 -6.79 -4.34 8.23
C LEU A 335 -7.08 -5.57 9.09
N LEU A 336 -8.35 -5.84 9.41
CA LEU A 336 -8.79 -7.01 10.18
C LEU A 336 -8.53 -8.31 9.41
N ALA A 337 -8.83 -8.33 8.11
CA ALA A 337 -8.52 -9.47 7.24
C ALA A 337 -7.00 -9.74 7.21
N GLY A 338 -6.19 -8.68 7.06
CA GLY A 338 -4.72 -8.77 7.10
C GLY A 338 -4.18 -9.24 8.44
N ALA A 339 -4.77 -8.81 9.56
CA ALA A 339 -4.44 -9.30 10.89
C ALA A 339 -4.71 -10.82 11.01
N GLY A 340 -5.87 -11.29 10.53
CA GLY A 340 -6.22 -12.70 10.50
C GLY A 340 -5.25 -13.53 9.67
N VAL A 341 -4.94 -13.09 8.44
CA VAL A 341 -3.94 -13.75 7.57
C VAL A 341 -2.56 -13.78 8.23
N THR A 342 -2.16 -12.69 8.90
CA THR A 342 -0.88 -12.61 9.61
C THR A 342 -0.82 -13.61 10.76
N ALA A 343 -1.88 -13.71 11.57
CA ALA A 343 -1.96 -14.64 12.70
C ALA A 343 -1.86 -16.10 12.22
N VAL A 344 -2.59 -16.47 11.18
CA VAL A 344 -2.53 -17.83 10.58
C VAL A 344 -1.14 -18.10 9.99
N SER A 345 -0.56 -17.16 9.24
CA SER A 345 0.77 -17.31 8.66
C SER A 345 1.87 -17.44 9.73
N TYR A 346 1.74 -16.75 10.86
CA TYR A 346 2.67 -16.85 11.98
C TYR A 346 2.61 -18.23 12.65
N THR A 347 1.42 -18.80 12.87
CA THR A 347 1.24 -20.13 13.45
C THR A 347 1.84 -21.23 12.57
N HIS A 348 1.63 -21.19 11.26
CA HIS A 348 2.27 -22.14 10.32
C HIS A 348 3.79 -22.04 10.27
N LEU A 349 4.36 -20.91 10.65
CA LEU A 349 5.80 -20.70 10.68
C LEU A 349 6.48 -21.11 11.99
N THR A 350 5.71 -21.24 13.07
CA THR A 350 6.21 -21.55 14.43
C THR A 350 5.95 -22.99 14.87
N LEU A 351 4.99 -23.67 14.26
CA LEU A 351 4.77 -25.10 14.50
C LEU A 351 5.79 -25.91 13.71
N PRO A 352 6.56 -26.82 14.35
CA PRO A 352 7.39 -27.76 13.63
C PRO A 352 6.43 -28.63 12.77
N THR A 353 6.76 -28.74 11.47
CA THR A 353 6.11 -29.73 10.60
C THR A 353 6.53 -31.10 11.11
N THR A 354 5.65 -31.74 11.91
CA THR A 354 5.73 -33.20 12.19
C THR A 354 5.55 -33.98 10.92
#